data_4e370d602e3917323acfbbd5ca1dfc49
#
_entry.id   4e370d602e3917323acfbbd5ca1dfc49
#
_cell.length_a   1.000
_cell.length_b   1.000
_cell.length_c   1.000
_cell.angle_alpha   90.00
_cell.angle_beta   90.00
_cell.angle_gamma   90.00
#
_symmetry.space_group_name_H-M   'P 1'
#
loop_
_entity.id
_entity.type
_entity.pdbx_description
1 polymer ?
#
loop_
_entity_poly.entity_id
_entity_poly.type
_entity_poly.pdbx_seq_one_letter_code
_entity_poly.pdbx_strand_id
1 'polypeptide(L)'
;HFALIELCKLRPGMKVLVHSAAGGVGGALTQIARLHGCEVAGVVGSAHKIEAARDHGASLVIDKSHEDLWRAAERFAPEGFDVVLDANGVETLSDSYAHVRPTGRLVIYGFHTMMPTRFGVGRGAVRASSA
;
A
#
# COMPACT_ATOMS: atom_id res chain seq x y z
N HIS A 1 -3.82 -2.63 -14.73
CA HIS A 1 -3.10 -2.20 -13.55
C HIS A 1 -1.99 -1.19 -13.85
N PHE A 2 -1.76 -0.95 -15.12
CA PHE A 2 -0.91 0.18 -15.46
C PHE A 2 -1.46 1.48 -14.89
N ALA A 3 -2.80 1.60 -14.91
CA ALA A 3 -3.43 2.78 -14.36
C ALA A 3 -3.12 2.95 -12.87
N LEU A 4 -3.08 1.86 -12.12
CA LEU A 4 -2.73 1.94 -10.72
C LEU A 4 -1.31 2.45 -10.53
N ILE A 5 -0.38 1.97 -11.34
CA ILE A 5 1.01 2.39 -11.24
C ILE A 5 1.14 3.88 -11.55
N GLU A 6 0.46 4.35 -12.59
CA GLU A 6 0.51 5.74 -12.93
C GLU A 6 -0.10 6.64 -11.87
N LEU A 7 -1.17 6.16 -11.21
CA LEU A 7 -1.79 6.91 -10.14
C LEU A 7 -0.86 7.07 -8.94
N CYS A 8 0.00 6.11 -8.71
CA CYS A 8 0.92 6.14 -7.59
C CYS A 8 2.05 7.14 -7.78
N LYS A 9 2.44 7.40 -9.00
CA LYS A 9 3.54 8.32 -9.33
C LYS A 9 4.79 8.01 -8.54
N LEU A 10 5.21 6.76 -8.60
CA LEU A 10 6.32 6.27 -7.81
C LEU A 10 7.64 6.93 -8.21
N ARG A 11 8.42 7.27 -7.20
CA ARG A 11 9.75 7.85 -7.39
C ARG A 11 10.70 7.29 -6.35
N PRO A 12 12.00 7.28 -6.65
CA PRO A 12 12.99 6.77 -5.68
C PRO A 12 12.89 7.51 -4.35
N GLY A 13 13.03 6.76 -3.28
CA GLY A 13 12.99 7.31 -1.94
C GLY A 13 11.62 7.41 -1.31
N MET A 14 10.57 7.18 -2.08
CA MET A 14 9.23 7.19 -1.51
C MET A 14 9.02 6.01 -0.57
N LYS A 15 8.18 6.21 0.43
CA LYS A 15 7.75 5.13 1.33
C LYS A 15 6.35 4.71 0.97
N VAL A 16 6.18 3.42 0.75
CA VAL A 16 4.93 2.84 0.27
C VAL A 16 4.47 1.77 1.24
N LEU A 17 3.20 1.80 1.61
CA LEU A 17 2.58 0.74 2.40
C LEU A 17 1.70 -0.09 1.47
N VAL A 18 1.89 -1.39 1.45
CA VAL A 18 1.11 -2.28 0.61
C VAL A 18 0.38 -3.29 1.48
N HIS A 19 -0.93 -3.21 1.51
CA HIS A 19 -1.75 -4.22 2.17
C HIS A 19 -1.77 -5.48 1.32
N SER A 20 -1.82 -6.63 1.98
CA SER A 20 -1.84 -7.93 1.29
C SER A 20 -0.62 -8.12 0.39
N ALA A 21 0.55 -7.80 0.92
CA ALA A 21 1.79 -7.78 0.13
C ALA A 21 2.23 -9.15 -0.38
N ALA A 22 1.72 -10.23 0.19
CA ALA A 22 2.09 -11.57 -0.24
C ALA A 22 1.21 -12.08 -1.38
N GLY A 23 0.05 -11.44 -1.62
CA GLY A 23 -0.88 -11.90 -2.63
C GLY A 23 -0.52 -11.45 -4.03
N GLY A 24 -1.35 -11.85 -5.01
CA GLY A 24 -1.06 -11.60 -6.41
C GLY A 24 -0.85 -10.14 -6.75
N VAL A 25 -1.88 -9.32 -6.57
CA VAL A 25 -1.78 -7.91 -6.93
C VAL A 25 -0.85 -7.18 -5.97
N GLY A 26 -0.99 -7.42 -4.66
CA GLY A 26 -0.14 -6.77 -3.67
C GLY A 26 1.33 -7.13 -3.85
N GLY A 27 1.61 -8.39 -4.17
CA GLY A 27 2.99 -8.80 -4.44
C GLY A 27 3.56 -8.12 -5.66
N ALA A 28 2.77 -8.04 -6.72
CA ALA A 28 3.21 -7.36 -7.95
C ALA A 28 3.48 -5.88 -7.68
N LEU A 29 2.60 -5.23 -6.93
CA LEU A 29 2.77 -3.82 -6.60
C LEU A 29 4.02 -3.60 -5.76
N THR A 30 4.29 -4.53 -4.84
CA THR A 30 5.50 -4.46 -4.03
C THR A 30 6.75 -4.51 -4.92
N GLN A 31 6.77 -5.45 -5.85
CA GLN A 31 7.90 -5.58 -6.77
C GLN A 31 8.10 -4.33 -7.60
N ILE A 32 7.00 -3.78 -8.11
CA ILE A 32 7.08 -2.59 -8.94
C ILE A 32 7.58 -1.40 -8.13
N ALA A 33 7.08 -1.23 -6.93
CA ALA A 33 7.53 -0.14 -6.07
C ALA A 33 9.03 -0.24 -5.80
N ARG A 34 9.51 -1.44 -5.54
CA ARG A 34 10.95 -1.64 -5.31
C ARG A 34 11.76 -1.33 -6.56
N LEU A 35 11.25 -1.71 -7.71
CA LEU A 35 11.95 -1.40 -8.96
C LEU A 35 12.05 0.10 -9.20
N HIS A 36 11.14 0.87 -8.65
CA HIS A 36 11.18 2.32 -8.75
C HIS A 36 12.00 2.96 -7.64
N GLY A 37 12.64 2.16 -6.81
CA GLY A 37 13.50 2.69 -5.75
C GLY A 37 12.78 3.08 -4.48
N CYS A 38 11.55 2.63 -4.29
CA CYS A 38 10.78 2.94 -3.10
C CYS A 38 11.13 1.99 -1.96
N GLU A 39 10.90 2.46 -0.73
CA GLU A 39 10.94 1.60 0.45
C GLU A 39 9.51 1.12 0.71
N VAL A 40 9.35 -0.16 0.87
CA VAL A 40 8.02 -0.76 0.97
C VAL A 40 7.81 -1.44 2.31
N ALA A 41 6.77 -1.05 3.02
CA ALA A 41 6.28 -1.79 4.17
C ALA A 41 5.13 -2.66 3.68
N GLY A 42 5.32 -3.96 3.69
CA GLY A 42 4.32 -4.89 3.22
C GLY A 42 3.55 -5.50 4.38
N VAL A 43 2.24 -5.51 4.29
CA VAL A 43 1.38 -6.05 5.34
C VAL A 43 0.88 -7.42 4.94
N VAL A 44 1.02 -8.37 5.86
CA VAL A 44 0.49 -9.72 5.64
C VAL A 44 -0.43 -10.09 6.80
N GLY A 45 -1.29 -11.06 6.56
CA GLY A 45 -2.28 -11.47 7.56
C GLY A 45 -1.87 -12.64 8.42
N SER A 46 -0.73 -13.26 8.15
CA SER A 46 -0.28 -14.41 8.93
C SER A 46 1.20 -14.62 8.73
N ALA A 47 1.81 -15.30 9.70
CA ALA A 47 3.26 -15.49 9.70
C ALA A 47 3.77 -16.25 8.48
N HIS A 48 2.99 -17.20 7.99
CA HIS A 48 3.48 -18.02 6.87
C HIS A 48 3.56 -17.24 5.55
N LYS A 49 3.04 -16.02 5.52
CA LYS A 49 3.11 -15.19 4.31
C LYS A 49 4.26 -14.21 4.33
N ILE A 50 5.01 -14.16 5.42
CA ILE A 50 6.13 -13.21 5.56
C ILE A 50 7.19 -13.43 4.49
N GLU A 51 7.54 -14.69 4.26
CA GLU A 51 8.56 -15.01 3.26
C GLU A 51 8.17 -14.51 1.88
N ALA A 52 6.92 -14.75 1.50
CA ALA A 52 6.46 -14.33 0.18
C ALA A 52 6.54 -12.81 0.02
N ALA A 53 6.16 -12.06 1.04
CA ALA A 53 6.24 -10.61 0.97
C ALA A 53 7.68 -10.14 0.85
N ARG A 54 8.59 -10.79 1.56
CA ARG A 54 10.02 -10.46 1.44
C ARG A 54 10.55 -10.78 0.06
N ASP A 55 10.13 -11.90 -0.48
CA ASP A 55 10.56 -12.31 -1.82
C ASP A 55 10.10 -11.33 -2.88
N HIS A 56 8.96 -10.69 -2.66
CA HIS A 56 8.49 -9.64 -3.57
C HIS A 56 9.26 -8.34 -3.40
N GLY A 57 10.06 -8.22 -2.35
CA GLY A 57 10.92 -7.06 -2.19
C GLY A 57 10.53 -6.09 -1.08
N ALA A 58 9.64 -6.48 -0.19
CA ALA A 58 9.26 -5.60 0.92
C ALA A 58 10.47 -5.32 1.81
N SER A 59 10.68 -4.06 2.11
CA SER A 59 11.78 -3.63 2.99
C SER A 59 11.47 -4.01 4.44
N LEU A 60 10.20 -3.94 4.80
CA LEU A 60 9.70 -4.33 6.11
C LEU A 60 8.44 -5.15 5.88
N VAL A 61 8.26 -6.22 6.62
CA VAL A 61 7.02 -6.98 6.57
C VAL A 61 6.34 -6.89 7.93
N ILE A 62 5.08 -6.49 7.92
CA ILE A 62 4.28 -6.37 9.12
C ILE A 62 3.23 -7.47 9.12
N ASP A 63 3.33 -8.37 10.11
CA ASP A 63 2.34 -9.42 10.29
C ASP A 63 1.28 -8.91 11.25
N LYS A 64 0.16 -8.47 10.71
CA LYS A 64 -0.87 -7.84 11.53
C LYS A 64 -1.58 -8.81 12.45
N SER A 65 -1.32 -10.11 12.32
CA SER A 65 -1.87 -11.09 13.26
C SER A 65 -1.04 -11.17 14.53
N HIS A 66 0.17 -10.62 14.53
CA HIS A 66 1.10 -10.68 15.65
C HIS A 66 1.44 -9.32 16.25
N GLU A 67 1.33 -8.25 15.48
CA GLU A 67 1.74 -6.94 15.97
C GLU A 67 0.76 -5.88 15.50
N ASP A 68 0.81 -4.74 16.15
CA ASP A 68 -0.04 -3.61 15.80
C ASP A 68 0.45 -3.01 14.49
N LEU A 69 -0.36 -3.16 13.45
CA LEU A 69 -0.03 -2.69 12.12
C LEU A 69 0.37 -1.21 12.11
N TRP A 70 -0.47 -0.38 12.69
CA TRP A 70 -0.25 1.06 12.56
C TRP A 70 0.90 1.55 13.41
N ARG A 71 1.18 0.89 14.50
CA ARG A 71 2.37 1.20 15.29
C ARG A 71 3.64 0.90 14.53
N ALA A 72 3.68 -0.27 13.90
CA ALA A 72 4.84 -0.64 13.10
C ALA A 72 4.99 0.29 11.90
N ALA A 73 3.86 0.64 11.28
CA ALA A 73 3.87 1.54 10.14
C ALA A 73 4.39 2.93 10.54
N GLU A 74 4.00 3.41 11.69
CA GLU A 74 4.45 4.72 12.16
C GLU A 74 5.93 4.75 12.45
N ARG A 75 6.47 3.64 12.94
CA ARG A 75 7.91 3.55 13.15
C ARG A 75 8.67 3.60 11.84
N PHE A 76 8.11 2.99 10.81
CA PHE A 76 8.74 2.95 9.49
C PHE A 76 8.62 4.29 8.79
N ALA A 77 7.48 4.94 8.90
CA ALA A 77 7.20 6.21 8.23
C ALA A 77 6.56 7.19 9.22
N PRO A 78 7.37 7.82 10.07
CA PRO A 78 6.82 8.72 11.10
C PRO A 78 6.04 9.89 10.53
N GLU A 79 6.36 10.31 9.32
CA GLU A 79 5.68 11.44 8.68
C GLU A 79 4.58 11.00 7.74
N GLY A 80 4.26 9.71 7.74
CA GLY A 80 3.27 9.16 6.85
C GLY A 80 3.88 8.62 5.57
N PHE A 81 3.08 7.85 4.85
CA PHE A 81 3.53 7.23 3.62
C PHE A 81 3.25 8.11 2.42
N ASP A 82 4.13 8.06 1.44
CA ASP A 82 3.89 8.73 0.17
C ASP A 82 2.74 8.07 -0.59
N VAL A 83 2.65 6.76 -0.50
CA VAL A 83 1.58 5.99 -1.14
C VAL A 83 1.14 4.88 -0.21
N VAL A 84 -0.16 4.73 -0.06
CA VAL A 84 -0.74 3.57 0.64
C VAL A 84 -1.62 2.84 -0.36
N LEU A 85 -1.30 1.57 -0.57
CA LEU A 85 -2.06 0.71 -1.47
C LEU A 85 -2.92 -0.21 -0.62
N ASP A 86 -4.21 0.10 -0.54
CA ASP A 86 -5.14 -0.55 0.37
C ASP A 86 -6.04 -1.50 -0.39
N ALA A 87 -5.94 -2.79 -0.09
CA ALA A 87 -6.73 -3.81 -0.73
C ALA A 87 -8.05 -4.08 -0.01
N ASN A 88 -8.19 -3.58 1.20
CA ASN A 88 -9.36 -3.90 2.03
C ASN A 88 -10.49 -2.89 1.91
N GLY A 89 -10.17 -1.69 1.49
CA GLY A 89 -11.18 -0.68 1.22
C GLY A 89 -11.82 -0.12 2.48
N VAL A 90 -13.13 -0.31 2.58
CA VAL A 90 -13.93 0.39 3.59
C VAL A 90 -13.45 0.18 5.02
N GLU A 91 -13.03 -1.06 5.33
CA GLU A 91 -12.67 -1.40 6.70
C GLU A 91 -11.42 -0.70 7.19
N THR A 92 -10.50 -0.44 6.28
CA THR A 92 -9.21 0.15 6.66
C THR A 92 -9.02 1.56 6.14
N LEU A 93 -10.01 2.09 5.42
CA LEU A 93 -9.88 3.38 4.73
C LEU A 93 -9.48 4.50 5.66
N SER A 94 -10.13 4.59 6.81
CA SER A 94 -9.88 5.69 7.73
C SER A 94 -8.45 5.66 8.26
N ASP A 95 -8.00 4.48 8.67
CA ASP A 95 -6.66 4.33 9.20
C ASP A 95 -5.60 4.52 8.12
N SER A 96 -5.87 3.98 6.95
CA SER A 96 -4.95 4.15 5.82
C SER A 96 -4.80 5.62 5.45
N TYR A 97 -5.92 6.31 5.38
CA TYR A 97 -5.91 7.73 5.04
C TYR A 97 -5.13 8.55 6.08
N ALA A 98 -5.30 8.20 7.35
CA ALA A 98 -4.62 8.91 8.43
C ALA A 98 -3.11 8.78 8.36
N HIS A 99 -2.61 7.73 7.68
CA HIS A 99 -1.18 7.47 7.60
C HIS A 99 -0.56 7.88 6.27
N VAL A 100 -1.34 8.55 5.41
CA VAL A 100 -0.80 9.13 4.18
C VAL A 100 -0.29 10.52 4.51
N ARG A 101 0.91 10.83 4.07
CA ARG A 101 1.46 12.16 4.31
C ARG A 101 0.69 13.19 3.46
N PRO A 102 0.80 14.49 3.80
CA PRO A 102 -0.04 15.51 3.13
C PRO A 102 0.06 15.54 1.61
N THR A 103 1.20 15.22 1.04
CA THR A 103 1.35 15.22 -0.40
C THR A 103 1.26 13.82 -0.98
N GLY A 104 0.86 12.85 -0.16
CA GLY A 104 0.83 11.46 -0.58
C GLY A 104 -0.49 11.05 -1.21
N ARG A 105 -0.59 9.78 -1.51
CA ARG A 105 -1.75 9.22 -2.19
C ARG A 105 -2.22 7.97 -1.50
N LEU A 106 -3.53 7.84 -1.39
CA LEU A 106 -4.15 6.60 -0.96
C LEU A 106 -4.83 5.99 -2.18
N VAL A 107 -4.43 4.79 -2.54
CA VAL A 107 -5.01 4.09 -3.67
C VAL A 107 -5.68 2.83 -3.15
N ILE A 108 -6.97 2.73 -3.35
CA ILE A 108 -7.74 1.56 -2.94
C ILE A 108 -7.93 0.67 -4.15
N TYR A 109 -7.57 -0.58 -4.01
CA TYR A 109 -7.76 -1.53 -5.08
C TYR A 109 -8.36 -2.80 -4.49
N GLY A 110 -8.91 -3.63 -5.34
CA GLY A 110 -9.49 -4.86 -4.87
C GLY A 110 -9.86 -5.72 -6.04
N PHE A 111 -10.31 -6.94 -5.73
CA PHE A 111 -10.62 -7.90 -6.74
C PHE A 111 -11.64 -7.39 -7.76
N HIS A 112 -12.71 -6.77 -7.29
CA HIS A 112 -13.72 -6.25 -8.21
C HIS A 112 -13.67 -4.73 -8.33
N THR A 113 -12.55 -4.12 -7.97
CA THR A 113 -12.38 -2.69 -8.13
C THR A 113 -11.08 -2.40 -8.81
N MET A 114 -10.80 -3.17 -9.87
CA MET A 114 -9.52 -3.05 -10.54
C MET A 114 -9.42 -1.85 -11.46
N MET A 115 -10.55 -1.24 -11.80
CA MET A 115 -10.54 -0.10 -12.68
C MET A 115 -10.42 1.18 -11.86
N PRO A 116 -9.54 2.10 -12.27
CA PRO A 116 -9.33 3.32 -11.49
C PRO A 116 -10.57 4.19 -11.45
N THR A 117 -10.85 4.73 -10.29
CA THR A 117 -11.92 5.67 -10.11
C THR A 117 -11.39 6.78 -9.22
N ARG A 118 -11.53 8.00 -9.69
CA ARG A 118 -11.09 9.14 -8.92
C ARG A 118 -12.23 9.61 -8.06
N PHE A 119 -11.95 9.76 -6.77
CA PHE A 119 -12.92 10.35 -5.92
C PHE A 119 -12.23 10.90 -4.69
N GLY A 120 -12.91 11.79 -4.02
CA GLY A 120 -12.33 12.39 -2.85
C GLY A 120 -11.15 13.22 -3.25
N VAL A 121 -10.80 14.15 -2.49
CA VAL A 121 -9.68 15.01 -2.76
C VAL A 121 -8.96 15.19 -1.44
N GLY A 122 -8.38 16.30 -1.23
CA GLY A 122 -7.66 16.52 -0.02
C GLY A 122 -6.29 15.89 -0.13
N ARG A 123 -6.06 14.79 0.54
CA ARG A 123 -4.73 14.17 0.53
C ARG A 123 -4.45 13.31 -0.68
N GLY A 124 -5.20 13.49 -1.73
CA GLY A 124 -4.95 12.73 -2.93
C GLY A 124 -5.50 11.32 -2.88
N ALA A 125 -6.62 11.16 -2.22
CA ALA A 125 -7.26 9.86 -2.16
C ALA A 125 -7.75 9.46 -3.54
N VAL A 126 -7.43 8.25 -3.94
CA VAL A 126 -7.82 7.69 -5.23
C VAL A 126 -8.19 6.25 -4.98
N ARG A 127 -9.17 5.74 -5.68
CA ARG A 127 -9.45 4.32 -5.56
C ARG A 127 -9.68 3.72 -6.93
N ALA A 128 -9.35 2.46 -7.03
CA ALA A 128 -9.63 1.67 -8.21
C ALA A 128 -11.01 1.05 -8.03
N SER A 129 -11.82 1.12 -9.05
CA SER A 129 -13.16 0.56 -8.99
C SER A 129 -13.57 0.17 -10.38
N SER A 130 -14.69 -0.51 -10.46
CA SER A 130 -15.22 -0.93 -11.74
C SER A 130 -16.09 0.15 -12.38
N ALA A 131 -15.89 1.33 -12.08
CA ALA A 131 -16.70 2.46 -12.55
C ALA A 131 -17.57 2.17 -13.75
#